data_7a09452f259fc6d913aca3ad40c73a39
#
_entry.id   7a09452f259fc6d913aca3ad40c73a39
#
_cell.length_a   1.000
_cell.length_b   1.000
_cell.length_c   1.000
_cell.angle_alpha   90.00
_cell.angle_beta   90.00
_cell.angle_gamma   90.00
#
_symmetry.space_group_name_H-M   'P 1'
#
loop_
_entity.id
_entity.type
_entity.pdbx_description
1 polymer ?
#
loop_
_entity_poly.entity_id
_entity_poly.type
_entity_poly.pdbx_seq_one_letter_code
_entity_poly.pdbx_strand_id
1 'polypeptide(L)'
;MRPHLSLLLGALIVLCAPPATAEAPANCSGPGGDGPSRCLYRSALPSAGIVAACATDSDCRVGYYYGAPDQPTWFTPPPEMAKLPKPEVLWRTATFAETRFGCGPACTWSYFFEAKRHLLSAPRRDVLDVDYRRLLMAQAEGRVLAIRQIFSARQVLRLERDWTPGLTVGQAITEIRFDPDGRLTFSWLRGPARERVSERVSVPSFAR
;
A
#
# COMPACT_ATOMS: atom_id res chain seq x y z
N MET A 1 65.90 -13.75 -6.50
CA MET A 1 64.76 -13.40 -7.36
C MET A 1 63.47 -13.86 -6.65
N ARG A 2 62.68 -12.95 -6.10
CA ARG A 2 61.38 -13.25 -5.46
C ARG A 2 60.29 -12.57 -6.31
N PRO A 3 59.23 -13.26 -6.74
CA PRO A 3 58.12 -12.62 -7.44
C PRO A 3 57.16 -11.98 -6.43
N HIS A 4 56.85 -10.71 -6.66
CA HIS A 4 55.79 -9.97 -5.98
C HIS A 4 54.42 -10.40 -6.53
N LEU A 5 53.60 -10.97 -5.68
CA LEU A 5 52.21 -11.30 -5.97
C LEU A 5 51.33 -10.08 -5.60
N SER A 6 50.89 -9.34 -6.60
CA SER A 6 49.96 -8.22 -6.41
C SER A 6 48.50 -8.75 -6.33
N LEU A 7 47.94 -8.73 -5.12
CA LEU A 7 46.48 -8.98 -4.93
C LEU A 7 45.72 -7.74 -5.35
N LEU A 8 44.98 -7.85 -6.45
CA LEU A 8 43.93 -6.89 -6.84
C LEU A 8 42.65 -7.17 -6.03
N LEU A 9 42.40 -6.34 -5.04
CA LEU A 9 41.14 -6.32 -4.29
C LEU A 9 40.07 -5.62 -5.16
N GLY A 10 39.23 -6.40 -5.82
CA GLY A 10 38.03 -5.88 -6.52
C GLY A 10 36.96 -5.49 -5.51
N ALA A 11 36.73 -4.19 -5.32
CA ALA A 11 35.63 -3.68 -4.54
C ALA A 11 34.30 -3.93 -5.29
N LEU A 12 33.49 -4.86 -4.77
CA LEU A 12 32.14 -5.12 -5.24
C LEU A 12 31.22 -3.99 -4.70
N ILE A 13 30.93 -2.99 -5.53
CA ILE A 13 29.94 -1.95 -5.22
C ILE A 13 28.56 -2.57 -5.37
N VAL A 14 27.93 -2.95 -4.27
CA VAL A 14 26.53 -3.33 -4.21
C VAL A 14 25.70 -2.04 -4.34
N LEU A 15 25.22 -1.75 -5.52
CA LEU A 15 24.23 -0.71 -5.77
C LEU A 15 22.91 -1.13 -5.13
N CYS A 16 22.66 -0.68 -3.89
CA CYS A 16 21.33 -0.72 -3.30
C CYS A 16 20.44 0.25 -4.07
N ALA A 17 19.62 -0.25 -4.98
CA ALA A 17 18.54 0.53 -5.57
C ALA A 17 17.56 0.93 -4.46
N PRO A 18 17.21 2.22 -4.31
CA PRO A 18 16.18 2.64 -3.36
C PRO A 18 14.84 1.99 -3.73
N PRO A 19 13.96 1.70 -2.74
CA PRO A 19 12.62 1.23 -3.03
C PRO A 19 11.90 2.30 -3.85
N ALA A 20 11.43 1.92 -5.03
CA ALA A 20 10.67 2.80 -5.91
C ALA A 20 9.28 3.06 -5.30
N THR A 21 9.20 4.02 -4.38
CA THR A 21 7.95 4.68 -4.00
C THR A 21 7.78 5.89 -4.93
N ALA A 22 7.57 5.65 -6.20
CA ALA A 22 7.23 6.72 -7.11
C ALA A 22 5.71 6.82 -7.18
N GLU A 23 5.17 7.92 -6.69
CA GLU A 23 3.87 8.41 -7.12
C GLU A 23 3.89 8.44 -8.65
N ALA A 24 3.02 7.65 -9.28
CA ALA A 24 3.01 7.58 -10.73
C ALA A 24 2.56 8.94 -11.26
N PRO A 25 3.29 9.56 -12.21
CA PRO A 25 2.85 10.80 -12.80
C PRO A 25 1.48 10.57 -13.44
N ALA A 26 0.45 11.19 -12.90
CA ALA A 26 -0.88 11.17 -13.47
C ALA A 26 -0.91 12.08 -14.70
N ASN A 27 -1.28 11.54 -15.85
CA ASN A 27 -1.68 12.38 -16.97
C ASN A 27 -3.13 12.81 -16.73
N CYS A 28 -3.31 13.99 -16.15
CA CYS A 28 -4.63 14.57 -15.93
C CYS A 28 -5.01 15.49 -17.09
N SER A 29 -6.23 15.36 -17.58
CA SER A 29 -6.87 16.27 -18.52
C SER A 29 -8.07 16.94 -17.83
N GLY A 30 -8.27 18.21 -18.13
CA GLY A 30 -9.35 19.05 -17.57
C GLY A 30 -8.83 20.41 -17.14
N PRO A 31 -9.71 21.39 -16.89
CA PRO A 31 -9.31 22.68 -16.32
C PRO A 31 -8.72 22.43 -14.94
N GLY A 32 -7.49 22.87 -14.70
CA GLY A 32 -6.86 22.82 -13.38
C GLY A 32 -7.72 23.57 -12.34
N GLY A 33 -7.75 23.09 -11.10
CA GLY A 33 -8.56 23.66 -10.02
C GLY A 33 -9.83 22.85 -9.74
N ASP A 34 -10.90 23.51 -9.29
CA ASP A 34 -12.17 22.88 -8.86
C ASP A 34 -13.07 22.35 -9.99
N GLY A 35 -12.58 22.31 -11.22
CA GLY A 35 -13.31 21.82 -12.39
C GLY A 35 -13.21 20.30 -12.62
N PRO A 36 -14.06 19.74 -13.52
CA PRO A 36 -14.02 18.33 -13.86
C PRO A 36 -12.65 17.93 -14.40
N SER A 37 -12.08 16.85 -13.87
CA SER A 37 -10.78 16.34 -14.29
C SER A 37 -10.82 14.83 -14.52
N ARG A 38 -9.97 14.35 -15.44
CA ARG A 38 -9.76 12.92 -15.67
C ARG A 38 -8.28 12.62 -15.61
N CYS A 39 -7.88 11.77 -14.67
CA CYS A 39 -6.49 11.36 -14.47
C CYS A 39 -6.30 9.89 -14.85
N LEU A 40 -5.22 9.60 -15.57
CA LEU A 40 -4.81 8.24 -15.93
C LEU A 40 -3.49 7.92 -15.23
N TYR A 41 -3.48 6.88 -14.43
CA TYR A 41 -2.32 6.33 -13.73
C TYR A 41 -1.94 5.02 -14.40
N ARG A 42 -0.93 5.05 -15.25
CA ARG A 42 -0.54 3.91 -16.08
C ARG A 42 0.37 2.96 -15.32
N SER A 43 0.13 1.65 -15.48
CA SER A 43 1.10 0.62 -15.11
C SER A 43 2.23 0.53 -16.16
N ALA A 44 3.24 -0.29 -15.90
CA ALA A 44 4.22 -0.62 -16.93
C ALA A 44 3.63 -1.47 -18.08
N LEU A 45 2.43 -2.05 -17.88
CA LEU A 45 1.66 -2.66 -18.96
C LEU A 45 0.83 -1.56 -19.64
N PRO A 46 1.07 -1.23 -20.93
CA PRO A 46 0.40 -0.11 -21.60
C PRO A 46 -1.14 -0.22 -21.64
N SER A 47 -1.64 -1.45 -21.57
CA SER A 47 -3.08 -1.76 -21.63
C SER A 47 -3.75 -1.84 -20.27
N ALA A 48 -3.09 -1.46 -19.18
CA ALA A 48 -3.70 -1.54 -17.85
C ALA A 48 -3.33 -0.35 -16.98
N GLY A 49 -4.23 0.04 -16.08
CA GLY A 49 -3.98 1.13 -15.16
C GLY A 49 -5.20 1.49 -14.31
N ILE A 50 -5.06 2.60 -13.60
CA ILE A 50 -6.11 3.21 -12.79
C ILE A 50 -6.59 4.47 -13.51
N VAL A 51 -7.88 4.75 -13.44
CA VAL A 51 -8.50 5.98 -13.92
C VAL A 51 -9.29 6.63 -12.81
N ALA A 52 -9.18 7.94 -12.68
CA ALA A 52 -10.02 8.74 -11.83
C ALA A 52 -10.73 9.81 -12.68
N ALA A 53 -12.05 9.89 -12.57
CA ALA A 53 -12.87 10.93 -13.19
C ALA A 53 -13.58 11.69 -12.08
N CYS A 54 -13.15 12.90 -11.82
CA CYS A 54 -13.59 13.73 -10.71
C CYS A 54 -14.45 14.90 -11.21
N ALA A 55 -15.60 15.12 -10.59
CA ALA A 55 -16.37 16.36 -10.73
C ALA A 55 -15.75 17.46 -9.85
N THR A 56 -15.26 17.08 -8.68
CA THR A 56 -14.45 17.88 -7.73
C THR A 56 -13.45 16.97 -7.07
N ASP A 57 -12.49 17.49 -6.29
CA ASP A 57 -11.53 16.67 -5.55
C ASP A 57 -12.18 15.76 -4.49
N SER A 58 -13.42 16.02 -4.08
CA SER A 58 -14.21 15.21 -3.15
C SER A 58 -15.25 14.31 -3.81
N ASP A 59 -15.39 14.37 -5.15
CA ASP A 59 -16.40 13.63 -5.90
C ASP A 59 -15.78 13.00 -7.15
N CYS A 60 -15.18 11.84 -6.96
CA CYS A 60 -14.52 11.08 -8.01
C CYS A 60 -15.16 9.72 -8.23
N ARG A 61 -15.21 9.30 -9.47
CA ARG A 61 -15.35 7.89 -9.85
C ARG A 61 -13.95 7.36 -10.14
N VAL A 62 -13.57 6.30 -9.48
CA VAL A 62 -12.25 5.68 -9.62
C VAL A 62 -12.42 4.24 -10.04
N GLY A 63 -11.59 3.77 -10.93
CA GLY A 63 -11.66 2.41 -11.45
C GLY A 63 -10.35 1.97 -12.05
N TYR A 64 -10.33 0.75 -12.53
CA TYR A 64 -9.23 0.19 -13.29
C TYR A 64 -9.65 -0.12 -14.71
N TYR A 65 -8.71 -0.17 -15.63
CA TYR A 65 -8.95 -0.58 -17.01
C TYR A 65 -7.95 -1.65 -17.46
N TYR A 66 -8.44 -2.48 -18.38
CA TYR A 66 -7.64 -3.36 -19.23
C TYR A 66 -8.02 -3.09 -20.68
N GLY A 67 -7.02 -2.83 -21.53
CA GLY A 67 -7.27 -2.38 -22.90
C GLY A 67 -7.46 -0.88 -22.98
N ALA A 68 -8.68 -0.43 -23.31
CA ALA A 68 -8.98 0.97 -23.52
C ALA A 68 -9.31 1.70 -22.20
N PRO A 69 -8.67 2.85 -21.93
CA PRO A 69 -8.90 3.60 -20.67
C PRO A 69 -10.29 4.26 -20.58
N ASP A 70 -11.04 4.33 -21.67
CA ASP A 70 -12.40 4.87 -21.74
C ASP A 70 -13.47 3.87 -21.29
N GLN A 71 -13.13 2.61 -21.11
CA GLN A 71 -14.01 1.55 -20.64
C GLN A 71 -13.54 0.95 -19.30
N PRO A 72 -13.45 1.74 -18.22
CA PRO A 72 -12.97 1.23 -16.94
C PRO A 72 -14.04 0.44 -16.20
N THR A 73 -13.60 -0.50 -15.39
CA THR A 73 -14.41 -1.08 -14.31
C THR A 73 -14.29 -0.20 -13.08
N TRP A 74 -15.41 0.43 -12.68
CA TRP A 74 -15.43 1.36 -11.57
C TRP A 74 -15.37 0.63 -10.21
N PHE A 75 -14.67 1.21 -9.24
CA PHE A 75 -14.70 0.73 -7.87
C PHE A 75 -16.08 0.97 -7.25
N THR A 76 -16.52 0.01 -6.45
CA THR A 76 -17.67 0.22 -5.57
C THR A 76 -17.18 0.97 -4.33
N PRO A 77 -17.69 2.16 -4.01
CA PRO A 77 -17.31 2.86 -2.80
C PRO A 77 -17.58 2.02 -1.54
N PRO A 78 -16.75 2.17 -0.48
CA PRO A 78 -17.06 1.56 0.81
C PRO A 78 -18.43 2.04 1.34
N PRO A 79 -19.13 1.24 2.16
CA PRO A 79 -20.48 1.61 2.63
C PRO A 79 -20.56 2.95 3.36
N GLU A 80 -19.44 3.35 4.01
CA GLU A 80 -19.34 4.61 4.76
C GLU A 80 -19.02 5.83 3.88
N MET A 81 -18.77 5.63 2.58
CA MET A 81 -18.38 6.68 1.65
C MET A 81 -19.41 6.76 0.51
N ALA A 82 -20.23 7.78 0.51
CA ALA A 82 -21.18 8.02 -0.60
C ALA A 82 -20.48 8.34 -1.92
N LYS A 83 -19.28 8.96 -1.83
CA LYS A 83 -18.43 9.35 -2.95
C LYS A 83 -16.97 9.10 -2.59
N LEU A 84 -16.14 8.87 -3.60
CA LEU A 84 -14.70 8.74 -3.40
C LEU A 84 -14.05 10.12 -3.59
N PRO A 85 -13.15 10.54 -2.70
CA PRO A 85 -12.29 11.69 -2.99
C PRO A 85 -11.26 11.33 -4.06
N LYS A 86 -10.51 12.32 -4.52
CA LYS A 86 -9.39 12.12 -5.42
C LYS A 86 -8.39 11.12 -4.82
N PRO A 87 -8.01 10.09 -5.58
CA PRO A 87 -7.15 9.03 -5.09
C PRO A 87 -5.69 9.45 -5.01
N GLU A 88 -4.97 8.92 -4.02
CA GLU A 88 -3.54 8.74 -4.07
C GLU A 88 -3.26 7.37 -4.70
N VAL A 89 -2.52 7.30 -5.81
CA VAL A 89 -2.18 6.04 -6.49
C VAL A 89 -0.70 5.76 -6.34
N LEU A 90 -0.37 4.71 -5.61
CA LEU A 90 0.99 4.28 -5.29
C LEU A 90 1.33 3.00 -6.06
N TRP A 91 2.18 3.11 -7.06
CA TRP A 91 2.73 1.93 -7.74
C TRP A 91 3.85 1.33 -6.88
N ARG A 92 3.60 0.16 -6.28
CA ARG A 92 4.57 -0.58 -5.45
C ARG A 92 5.51 -1.44 -6.29
N THR A 93 5.04 -1.83 -7.48
CA THR A 93 5.85 -2.47 -8.54
C THR A 93 5.37 -1.97 -9.91
N ALA A 94 5.98 -2.46 -10.97
CA ALA A 94 5.55 -2.15 -12.34
C ALA A 94 4.08 -2.48 -12.64
N THR A 95 3.47 -3.43 -11.91
CA THR A 95 2.11 -3.92 -12.18
C THR A 95 1.19 -3.95 -10.96
N PHE A 96 1.71 -3.65 -9.76
CA PHE A 96 0.93 -3.66 -8.53
C PHE A 96 0.76 -2.24 -7.98
N ALA A 97 -0.49 -1.80 -7.89
CA ALA A 97 -0.86 -0.51 -7.34
C ALA A 97 -1.67 -0.63 -6.06
N GLU A 98 -1.49 0.34 -5.19
CA GLU A 98 -2.39 0.68 -4.09
C GLU A 98 -3.06 2.02 -4.40
N THR A 99 -4.38 2.06 -4.33
CA THR A 99 -5.18 3.28 -4.50
C THR A 99 -5.79 3.63 -3.16
N ARG A 100 -5.38 4.76 -2.59
CA ARG A 100 -5.79 5.23 -1.25
C ARG A 100 -6.79 6.36 -1.32
N PHE A 101 -7.69 6.36 -0.35
CA PHE A 101 -8.71 7.39 -0.14
C PHE A 101 -8.76 7.77 1.33
N GLY A 102 -8.60 9.06 1.63
CA GLY A 102 -8.84 9.59 2.97
C GLY A 102 -10.34 9.60 3.29
N CYS A 103 -10.70 9.20 4.51
CA CYS A 103 -12.07 9.24 5.03
C CYS A 103 -12.17 10.00 6.34
N GLY A 104 -11.14 10.80 6.65
CA GLY A 104 -11.03 11.61 7.87
C GLY A 104 -9.62 11.56 8.47
N PRO A 105 -9.39 12.22 9.63
CA PRO A 105 -8.04 12.43 10.15
C PRO A 105 -7.24 11.16 10.51
N ALA A 106 -7.89 10.04 10.73
CA ALA A 106 -7.25 8.78 11.08
C ALA A 106 -7.92 7.60 10.37
N CYS A 107 -8.41 7.82 9.18
CA CYS A 107 -9.16 6.84 8.41
C CYS A 107 -8.66 6.84 6.97
N THR A 108 -8.35 5.65 6.46
CA THR A 108 -7.99 5.44 5.05
C THR A 108 -8.69 4.19 4.52
N TRP A 109 -9.07 4.26 3.25
CA TRP A 109 -9.50 3.10 2.48
C TRP A 109 -8.51 2.84 1.37
N SER A 110 -8.14 1.59 1.17
CA SER A 110 -7.23 1.17 0.10
C SER A 110 -7.89 0.12 -0.79
N TYR A 111 -7.65 0.23 -2.09
CA TYR A 111 -7.88 -0.82 -3.08
C TYR A 111 -6.54 -1.24 -3.65
N PHE A 112 -6.39 -2.53 -3.90
CA PHE A 112 -5.18 -3.09 -4.49
C PHE A 112 -5.49 -3.65 -5.86
N PHE A 113 -4.66 -3.29 -6.81
CA PHE A 113 -4.78 -3.69 -8.20
C PHE A 113 -3.50 -4.38 -8.66
N GLU A 114 -3.61 -5.60 -9.18
CA GLU A 114 -2.50 -6.33 -9.80
C GLU A 114 -2.80 -6.53 -11.28
N ALA A 115 -2.17 -5.70 -12.11
CA ALA A 115 -2.43 -5.64 -13.55
C ALA A 115 -2.10 -6.95 -14.28
N LYS A 116 -1.00 -7.61 -13.93
CA LYS A 116 -0.56 -8.85 -14.60
C LYS A 116 -1.51 -10.03 -14.38
N ARG A 117 -2.17 -10.07 -13.22
CA ARG A 117 -3.08 -11.16 -12.83
C ARG A 117 -4.56 -10.80 -12.96
N HIS A 118 -4.86 -9.58 -13.38
CA HIS A 118 -6.22 -9.05 -13.45
C HIS A 118 -6.97 -9.15 -12.10
N LEU A 119 -6.28 -8.81 -11.00
CA LEU A 119 -6.86 -8.89 -9.67
C LEU A 119 -7.16 -7.50 -9.13
N LEU A 120 -8.35 -7.35 -8.55
CA LEU A 120 -8.77 -6.20 -7.75
C LEU A 120 -9.20 -6.70 -6.37
N SER A 121 -8.74 -6.04 -5.31
CA SER A 121 -9.23 -6.31 -3.96
C SER A 121 -10.59 -5.67 -3.71
N ALA A 122 -11.33 -6.21 -2.74
CA ALA A 122 -12.36 -5.42 -2.06
C ALA A 122 -11.71 -4.24 -1.30
N PRO A 123 -12.47 -3.19 -0.95
CA PRO A 123 -11.95 -2.09 -0.15
C PRO A 123 -11.40 -2.58 1.20
N ARG A 124 -10.26 -2.02 1.62
CA ARG A 124 -9.57 -2.34 2.87
C ARG A 124 -9.39 -1.07 3.67
N ARG A 125 -9.89 -1.09 4.90
CA ARG A 125 -9.81 0.05 5.80
C ARG A 125 -8.53 -0.01 6.64
N ASP A 126 -7.93 1.15 6.89
CA ASP A 126 -6.82 1.35 7.84
C ASP A 126 -5.65 0.38 7.61
N VAL A 127 -5.22 0.27 6.34
CA VAL A 127 -4.02 -0.47 5.95
C VAL A 127 -2.79 0.33 6.38
N LEU A 128 -1.92 -0.30 7.17
CA LEU A 128 -0.74 0.32 7.76
C LEU A 128 0.53 0.07 6.95
N ASP A 129 0.68 -1.15 6.41
CA ASP A 129 1.81 -1.51 5.54
C ASP A 129 1.46 -2.70 4.63
N VAL A 130 2.21 -2.86 3.55
CA VAL A 130 1.95 -3.84 2.49
C VAL A 130 3.22 -4.58 2.08
N ASP A 131 3.18 -5.90 2.16
CA ASP A 131 4.14 -6.77 1.48
C ASP A 131 3.60 -7.19 0.11
N TYR A 132 3.96 -6.43 -0.91
CA TYR A 132 3.51 -6.70 -2.28
C TYR A 132 4.11 -7.99 -2.88
N ARG A 133 5.23 -8.50 -2.33
CA ARG A 133 5.87 -9.74 -2.81
C ARG A 133 5.07 -10.97 -2.37
N ARG A 134 4.61 -10.97 -1.12
CA ARG A 134 3.78 -12.05 -0.55
C ARG A 134 2.28 -11.77 -0.65
N LEU A 135 1.89 -10.59 -1.15
CA LEU A 135 0.52 -10.11 -1.25
C LEU A 135 -0.19 -10.08 0.12
N LEU A 136 0.52 -9.57 1.13
CA LEU A 136 0.04 -9.42 2.49
C LEU A 136 -0.13 -7.94 2.83
N MET A 137 -1.05 -7.64 3.73
CA MET A 137 -1.23 -6.31 4.32
C MET A 137 -1.30 -6.42 5.84
N ALA A 138 -0.77 -5.41 6.51
CA ALA A 138 -0.97 -5.18 7.94
C ALA A 138 -2.12 -4.17 8.09
N GLN A 139 -3.14 -4.51 8.84
CA GLN A 139 -4.38 -3.76 8.96
C GLN A 139 -4.75 -3.56 10.44
N ALA A 140 -5.17 -2.34 10.80
CA ALA A 140 -5.70 -2.05 12.13
C ALA A 140 -7.20 -2.39 12.18
N GLU A 141 -7.59 -3.28 13.09
CA GLU A 141 -8.98 -3.72 13.28
C GLU A 141 -9.37 -3.59 14.76
N GLY A 142 -9.96 -2.47 15.14
CA GLY A 142 -10.31 -2.20 16.52
C GLY A 142 -9.07 -2.22 17.43
N ARG A 143 -8.93 -3.26 18.26
CA ARG A 143 -7.77 -3.48 19.16
C ARG A 143 -6.79 -4.55 18.66
N VAL A 144 -6.84 -4.88 17.37
CA VAL A 144 -6.04 -5.94 16.77
C VAL A 144 -5.21 -5.39 15.62
N LEU A 145 -3.94 -5.78 15.55
CA LEU A 145 -3.15 -5.70 14.33
C LEU A 145 -3.30 -7.03 13.59
N ALA A 146 -4.02 -7.01 12.49
CA ALA A 146 -4.26 -8.18 11.66
C ALA A 146 -3.34 -8.20 10.45
N ILE A 147 -2.74 -9.36 10.16
CA ILE A 147 -2.05 -9.58 8.88
C ILE A 147 -2.97 -10.41 8.01
N ARG A 148 -3.27 -9.91 6.81
CA ARG A 148 -4.22 -10.52 5.88
C ARG A 148 -3.65 -10.65 4.48
N GLN A 149 -4.19 -11.62 3.74
CA GLN A 149 -3.97 -11.66 2.29
C GLN A 149 -4.79 -10.56 1.61
N ILE A 150 -4.17 -9.84 0.68
CA ILE A 150 -4.77 -8.66 0.04
C ILE A 150 -6.05 -9.03 -0.72
N PHE A 151 -5.98 -10.02 -1.61
CA PHE A 151 -7.08 -10.32 -2.54
C PHE A 151 -8.14 -11.28 -1.97
N SER A 152 -7.84 -12.05 -0.92
CA SER A 152 -8.79 -12.98 -0.31
C SER A 152 -9.28 -12.55 1.08
N ALA A 153 -8.65 -11.55 1.69
CA ALA A 153 -8.85 -11.12 3.07
C ALA A 153 -8.63 -12.22 4.13
N ARG A 154 -8.10 -13.39 3.75
CA ARG A 154 -7.79 -14.45 4.69
C ARG A 154 -6.81 -13.94 5.74
N GLN A 155 -7.17 -14.10 6.99
CA GLN A 155 -6.29 -13.72 8.10
C GLN A 155 -5.15 -14.75 8.23
N VAL A 156 -3.94 -14.22 8.35
CA VAL A 156 -2.67 -14.95 8.41
C VAL A 156 -2.12 -14.95 9.81
N LEU A 157 -2.20 -13.78 10.47
CA LEU A 157 -1.72 -13.57 11.82
C LEU A 157 -2.61 -12.53 12.49
N ARG A 158 -2.81 -12.69 13.80
CA ARG A 158 -3.55 -11.78 14.65
C ARG A 158 -2.69 -11.44 15.85
N LEU A 159 -2.46 -10.14 16.08
CA LEU A 159 -1.64 -9.64 17.17
C LEU A 159 -2.50 -8.74 18.07
N GLU A 160 -2.64 -9.14 19.31
CA GLU A 160 -3.20 -8.35 20.37
C GLU A 160 -2.08 -7.96 21.33
N ARG A 161 -2.00 -6.67 21.66
CA ARG A 161 -0.97 -6.13 22.54
C ARG A 161 -1.61 -5.19 23.56
N ASP A 162 -0.84 -4.78 24.53
CA ASP A 162 -1.21 -3.75 25.50
C ASP A 162 -1.10 -2.35 24.87
N TRP A 163 -2.04 -2.07 23.96
CA TRP A 163 -2.11 -0.76 23.30
C TRP A 163 -2.49 0.34 24.28
N THR A 164 -2.01 1.56 24.06
CA THR A 164 -2.42 2.71 24.86
C THR A 164 -3.95 2.83 24.91
N PRO A 165 -4.54 2.91 26.10
CA PRO A 165 -5.99 3.13 26.25
C PRO A 165 -6.45 4.40 25.54
N GLY A 166 -7.62 4.34 24.90
CA GLY A 166 -8.21 5.46 24.18
C GLY A 166 -7.66 5.69 22.77
N LEU A 167 -6.60 4.99 22.35
CA LEU A 167 -6.13 5.00 20.96
C LEU A 167 -6.63 3.77 20.19
N THR A 168 -6.91 3.95 18.91
CA THR A 168 -7.04 2.82 17.99
C THR A 168 -5.66 2.19 17.76
N VAL A 169 -5.59 0.95 17.26
CA VAL A 169 -4.32 0.29 16.94
C VAL A 169 -3.51 1.11 15.92
N GLY A 170 -4.18 1.66 14.91
CA GLY A 170 -3.51 2.51 13.92
C GLY A 170 -2.89 3.78 14.51
N GLN A 171 -3.53 4.37 15.53
CA GLN A 171 -2.98 5.54 16.25
C GLN A 171 -1.89 5.17 17.26
N ALA A 172 -1.96 3.97 17.83
CA ALA A 172 -0.96 3.49 18.79
C ALA A 172 0.34 3.05 18.09
N ILE A 173 0.27 2.56 16.86
CA ILE A 173 1.45 2.15 16.08
C ILE A 173 2.19 3.38 15.60
N THR A 174 3.47 3.48 15.97
CA THR A 174 4.36 4.58 15.58
C THR A 174 5.24 4.25 14.39
N GLU A 175 5.45 2.97 14.12
CA GLU A 175 6.23 2.46 13.00
C GLU A 175 5.78 1.04 12.69
N ILE A 176 5.68 0.69 11.41
CA ILE A 176 5.40 -0.68 10.97
C ILE A 176 6.01 -0.91 9.59
N ARG A 177 6.59 -2.10 9.40
CA ARG A 177 7.10 -2.52 8.09
C ARG A 177 7.21 -4.03 7.98
N PHE A 178 6.98 -4.53 6.78
CA PHE A 178 7.38 -5.89 6.41
C PHE A 178 8.87 -5.90 6.04
N ASP A 179 9.64 -6.74 6.72
CA ASP A 179 11.05 -6.92 6.44
C ASP A 179 11.26 -7.86 5.23
N PRO A 180 12.39 -7.71 4.51
CA PRO A 180 12.70 -8.57 3.36
C PRO A 180 12.81 -10.07 3.69
N ASP A 181 13.12 -10.40 4.94
CA ASP A 181 13.22 -11.78 5.44
C ASP A 181 11.89 -12.42 5.83
N GLY A 182 10.79 -11.72 5.58
CA GLY A 182 9.45 -12.22 5.81
C GLY A 182 8.89 -11.98 7.21
N ARG A 183 9.57 -11.20 8.04
CA ARG A 183 9.08 -10.77 9.35
C ARG A 183 8.32 -9.46 9.25
N LEU A 184 7.55 -9.16 10.28
CA LEU A 184 6.95 -7.86 10.51
C LEU A 184 7.65 -7.22 11.72
N THR A 185 8.22 -6.04 11.52
CA THR A 185 8.75 -5.19 12.59
C THR A 185 7.76 -4.06 12.82
N PHE A 186 7.40 -3.82 14.08
CA PHE A 186 6.52 -2.71 14.43
C PHE A 186 6.86 -2.15 15.81
N SER A 187 6.57 -0.87 15.99
CA SER A 187 6.69 -0.14 17.26
C SER A 187 5.35 0.47 17.61
N TRP A 188 5.01 0.44 18.91
CA TRP A 188 3.75 1.01 19.37
C TRP A 188 3.89 1.68 20.73
N LEU A 189 2.88 2.49 21.07
CA LEU A 189 2.72 3.09 22.37
C LEU A 189 1.95 2.12 23.30
N ARG A 190 2.60 1.69 24.37
CA ARG A 190 2.07 0.72 25.34
C ARG A 190 1.55 1.41 26.58
N GLY A 191 0.40 0.92 27.06
CA GLY A 191 -0.19 1.29 28.33
C GLY A 191 -0.49 2.78 28.52
N PRO A 192 -0.90 3.20 29.71
CA PRO A 192 -1.27 4.59 30.00
C PRO A 192 -0.07 5.56 29.90
N ALA A 193 1.13 5.08 30.20
CA ALA A 193 2.37 5.87 30.16
C ALA A 193 2.85 6.14 28.73
N ARG A 194 2.24 5.53 27.69
CA ARG A 194 2.63 5.64 26.29
C ARG A 194 4.08 5.27 26.04
N GLU A 195 4.56 4.25 26.73
CA GLU A 195 5.91 3.73 26.53
C GLU A 195 6.05 3.17 25.11
N ARG A 196 7.09 3.59 24.38
CA ARG A 196 7.36 3.04 23.06
C ARG A 196 8.01 1.67 23.18
N VAL A 197 7.39 0.67 22.61
CA VAL A 197 7.86 -0.73 22.56
C VAL A 197 8.01 -1.14 21.11
N SER A 198 9.00 -1.96 20.82
CA SER A 198 9.24 -2.52 19.49
C SER A 198 9.25 -4.03 19.54
N GLU A 199 8.70 -4.66 18.51
CA GLU A 199 8.66 -6.11 18.38
C GLU A 199 8.90 -6.51 16.91
N ARG A 200 9.43 -7.71 16.74
CA ARG A 200 9.63 -8.34 15.44
C ARG A 200 9.05 -9.74 15.46
N VAL A 201 8.04 -9.99 14.65
CA VAL A 201 7.30 -11.25 14.61
C VAL A 201 7.48 -11.96 13.27
N SER A 202 7.52 -13.28 13.30
CA SER A 202 7.49 -14.08 12.08
C SER A 202 6.09 -14.10 11.50
N VAL A 203 5.98 -13.77 10.21
CA VAL A 203 4.71 -13.88 9.48
C VAL A 203 4.71 -15.19 8.69
N PRO A 204 3.73 -16.09 8.93
CA PRO A 204 3.68 -17.37 8.25
C PRO A 204 3.75 -17.22 6.74
N SER A 205 4.58 -18.02 6.08
CA SER A 205 4.58 -18.14 4.62
C SER A 205 3.50 -19.14 4.21
N PHE A 206 2.71 -18.78 3.21
CA PHE A 206 1.80 -19.72 2.59
C PHE A 206 2.44 -20.25 1.32
N ALA A 207 2.48 -21.56 1.18
CA ALA A 207 2.73 -22.17 -0.11
C ALA A 207 1.67 -21.64 -1.10
N ARG A 208 2.13 -21.17 -2.25
CA ARG A 208 1.30 -20.66 -3.34
C ARG A 208 0.55 -21.80 -4.01
#